data_7ad54a10f575750a8f64162e6fba26dc
#
_entry.id   7ad54a10f575750a8f64162e6fba26dc
#
_cell.length_a   1.000
_cell.length_b   1.000
_cell.length_c   1.000
_cell.angle_alpha   90.00
_cell.angle_beta   90.00
_cell.angle_gamma   90.00
#
_symmetry.space_group_name_H-M   'P 1'
#
loop_
_entity.id
_entity.type
_entity.pdbx_description
1 polymer ?
#
loop_
_entity_poly.entity_id
_entity_poly.type
_entity_poly.pdbx_seq_one_letter_code
_entity_poly.pdbx_strand_id
1 'polypeptide(L)'
;MLDMIKCSTGGAYYARGEWVPADGNAPAALAAKGFDAAAAENAKTGTMAYSILQAHNTSGDAENLKIKFDAMASHDITFVGIIQTARASGLEKFPIPYVLTNCHNSLCAVGGTINEDDHRFGLSAAKKYGGIFVPPHLAVIHQYMREKFAGCGKMILGSDSHTRYGALGTMAIGEGGGELAKQLL
;
A
#
# COMPACT_ATOMS: atom_id res chain seq x y z
N MET A 1 5.12 -38.94 5.46
CA MET A 1 4.56 -37.88 4.62
C MET A 1 4.83 -36.59 5.38
N LEU A 2 5.66 -35.70 4.87
CA LEU A 2 5.93 -34.42 5.53
C LEU A 2 4.72 -33.53 5.32
N ASP A 3 4.02 -33.15 6.39
CA ASP A 3 3.01 -32.08 6.34
C ASP A 3 3.70 -30.77 6.00
N MET A 4 3.75 -30.45 4.73
CA MET A 4 4.42 -29.24 4.24
C MET A 4 3.64 -27.96 4.53
N ILE A 5 2.34 -28.05 4.81
CA ILE A 5 1.47 -26.92 5.07
C ILE A 5 0.60 -27.23 6.29
N LYS A 6 0.63 -26.36 7.28
CA LYS A 6 -0.30 -26.37 8.41
C LYS A 6 -1.24 -25.16 8.29
N CYS A 7 -2.54 -25.41 8.26
CA CYS A 7 -3.56 -24.37 8.28
C CYS A 7 -4.09 -24.21 9.71
N SER A 8 -4.23 -22.97 10.16
CA SER A 8 -4.84 -22.61 11.44
C SER A 8 -5.91 -21.54 11.19
N THR A 9 -7.04 -21.65 11.88
CA THR A 9 -8.13 -20.67 11.84
C THR A 9 -8.01 -19.60 12.92
N GLY A 10 -7.10 -19.77 13.89
CA GLY A 10 -6.83 -18.83 14.97
C GLY A 10 -5.57 -18.01 14.75
N GLY A 11 -5.37 -17.00 15.58
CA GLY A 11 -4.11 -16.27 15.65
C GLY A 11 -2.96 -17.15 16.12
N ALA A 12 -1.72 -16.70 15.91
CA ALA A 12 -0.54 -17.37 16.43
C ALA A 12 0.54 -16.36 16.80
N TYR A 13 1.34 -16.68 17.80
CA TYR A 13 2.56 -15.97 18.17
C TYR A 13 3.75 -16.62 17.49
N TYR A 14 4.69 -15.84 17.01
CA TYR A 14 5.98 -16.34 16.56
C TYR A 14 7.02 -16.06 17.65
N ALA A 15 7.43 -17.11 18.36
CA ALA A 15 8.25 -17.00 19.55
C ALA A 15 9.51 -17.85 19.43
N ARG A 16 10.69 -17.25 19.37
CA ARG A 16 12.00 -17.91 19.27
C ARG A 16 12.09 -18.95 18.15
N GLY A 17 11.58 -18.60 16.96
CA GLY A 17 11.64 -19.49 15.80
C GLY A 17 10.49 -20.49 15.67
N GLU A 18 9.54 -20.49 16.60
CA GLU A 18 8.41 -21.43 16.61
C GLU A 18 7.07 -20.71 16.66
N TRP A 19 6.06 -21.34 16.06
CA TRP A 19 4.68 -20.89 16.11
C TRP A 19 3.98 -21.43 17.36
N VAL A 20 3.37 -20.55 18.14
CA VAL A 20 2.55 -20.86 19.30
C VAL A 20 1.11 -20.42 19.00
N PRO A 21 0.13 -21.34 18.98
CA PRO A 21 -1.27 -20.96 18.78
C PRO A 21 -1.74 -19.94 19.80
N ALA A 22 -2.53 -18.95 19.38
CA ALA A 22 -3.12 -17.96 20.26
C ALA A 22 -4.42 -18.53 20.89
N ASP A 23 -4.27 -19.52 21.73
CA ASP A 23 -5.36 -20.16 22.47
C ASP A 23 -5.15 -20.01 24.00
N GLY A 24 -6.00 -20.65 24.80
CA GLY A 24 -5.91 -20.60 26.26
C GLY A 24 -4.60 -21.09 26.86
N ASN A 25 -3.80 -21.85 26.11
CA ASN A 25 -2.49 -22.36 26.53
C ASN A 25 -1.33 -21.42 26.16
N ALA A 26 -1.58 -20.40 25.34
CA ALA A 26 -0.55 -19.50 24.85
C ALA A 26 0.29 -18.84 25.95
N PRO A 27 -0.28 -18.36 27.08
CA PRO A 27 0.52 -17.77 28.14
C PRO A 27 1.54 -18.73 28.72
N ALA A 28 1.13 -19.99 28.98
CA ALA A 28 2.04 -21.02 29.51
C ALA A 28 3.11 -21.40 28.49
N ALA A 29 2.76 -21.54 27.22
CA ALA A 29 3.70 -21.86 26.15
C ALA A 29 4.72 -20.73 25.91
N LEU A 30 4.31 -19.47 26.01
CA LEU A 30 5.19 -18.30 25.90
C LEU A 30 6.11 -18.20 27.15
N ALA A 31 5.56 -18.44 28.34
CA ALA A 31 6.38 -18.47 29.56
C ALA A 31 7.45 -19.54 29.51
N ALA A 32 7.14 -20.74 29.01
CA ALA A 32 8.12 -21.81 28.80
C ALA A 32 9.25 -21.41 27.82
N LYS A 33 9.02 -20.43 26.96
CA LYS A 33 10.01 -19.85 26.04
C LYS A 33 10.72 -18.61 26.62
N GLY A 34 10.44 -18.26 27.88
CA GLY A 34 11.08 -17.16 28.60
C GLY A 34 10.46 -15.77 28.32
N PHE A 35 9.21 -15.72 27.89
CA PHE A 35 8.43 -14.50 27.82
C PHE A 35 7.64 -14.27 29.10
N ASP A 36 7.39 -12.99 29.44
CA ASP A 36 6.59 -12.65 30.63
C ASP A 36 5.07 -12.84 30.37
N ALA A 37 4.28 -12.71 31.41
CA ALA A 37 2.83 -12.89 31.33
C ALA A 37 2.13 -11.85 30.42
N ALA A 38 2.71 -10.67 30.28
CA ALA A 38 2.16 -9.60 29.44
C ALA A 38 2.54 -9.74 27.96
N ALA A 39 3.44 -10.66 27.62
CA ALA A 39 3.94 -10.83 26.26
C ALA A 39 2.83 -11.16 25.26
N ALA A 40 1.83 -11.95 25.66
CA ALA A 40 0.70 -12.29 24.80
C ALA A 40 -0.18 -11.06 24.51
N GLU A 41 -0.47 -10.23 25.50
CA GLU A 41 -1.30 -9.03 25.35
C GLU A 41 -0.60 -7.97 24.52
N ASN A 42 0.71 -7.83 24.68
CA ASN A 42 1.51 -6.82 24.02
C ASN A 42 2.08 -7.26 22.66
N ALA A 43 1.91 -8.51 22.27
CA ALA A 43 2.55 -9.07 21.06
C ALA A 43 2.24 -8.31 19.79
N LYS A 44 1.02 -7.77 19.63
CA LYS A 44 0.62 -6.96 18.46
C LYS A 44 1.51 -5.74 18.26
N THR A 45 1.95 -5.09 19.33
CA THR A 45 2.75 -3.85 19.27
C THR A 45 4.17 -4.11 18.74
N GLY A 46 4.63 -5.34 18.80
CA GLY A 46 5.92 -5.78 18.26
C GLY A 46 5.90 -6.14 16.77
N THR A 47 4.75 -6.03 16.10
CA THR A 47 4.65 -6.35 14.67
C THR A 47 5.03 -5.17 13.79
N MET A 48 5.63 -5.45 12.62
CA MET A 48 5.92 -4.42 11.62
C MET A 48 4.65 -3.68 11.19
N ALA A 49 3.54 -4.40 10.99
CA ALA A 49 2.27 -3.81 10.59
C ALA A 49 1.78 -2.79 11.62
N TYR A 50 1.81 -3.12 12.90
CA TYR A 50 1.41 -2.19 13.96
C TYR A 50 2.28 -0.93 13.95
N SER A 51 3.60 -1.08 13.92
CA SER A 51 4.52 0.07 13.93
C SER A 51 4.35 0.98 12.71
N ILE A 52 4.14 0.41 11.52
CA ILE A 52 3.89 1.20 10.30
C ILE A 52 2.56 1.94 10.40
N LEU A 53 1.48 1.26 10.80
CA LEU A 53 0.16 1.88 10.95
C LEU A 53 0.17 3.01 11.98
N GLN A 54 0.80 2.80 13.13
CA GLN A 54 0.88 3.84 14.17
C GLN A 54 1.74 5.04 13.74
N ALA A 55 2.83 4.81 13.02
CA ALA A 55 3.67 5.89 12.49
C ALA A 55 2.94 6.79 11.48
N HIS A 56 1.91 6.25 10.78
CA HIS A 56 1.13 6.99 9.78
C HIS A 56 -0.25 7.41 10.29
N ASN A 57 -0.59 7.06 11.53
CA ASN A 57 -1.87 7.40 12.12
C ASN A 57 -1.90 8.86 12.60
N THR A 58 -2.86 9.62 12.12
CA THR A 58 -3.07 11.04 12.48
C THR A 58 -4.28 11.25 13.38
N SER A 59 -5.03 10.18 13.74
CA SER A 59 -6.24 10.31 14.56
C SER A 59 -5.95 10.50 16.05
N GLY A 60 -4.80 10.01 16.51
CA GLY A 60 -4.53 9.86 17.96
C GLY A 60 -5.25 8.68 18.63
N ASP A 61 -6.05 7.92 17.88
CA ASP A 61 -6.76 6.74 18.34
C ASP A 61 -6.10 5.48 17.76
N ALA A 62 -5.76 4.51 18.62
CA ALA A 62 -5.08 3.29 18.20
C ALA A 62 -6.01 2.26 17.52
N GLU A 63 -7.32 2.42 17.64
CA GLU A 63 -8.32 1.51 17.06
C GLU A 63 -9.00 2.10 15.83
N ASN A 64 -9.22 3.42 15.80
CA ASN A 64 -9.84 4.13 14.68
C ASN A 64 -8.78 4.97 13.96
N LEU A 65 -8.06 4.34 13.05
CA LEU A 65 -6.92 4.94 12.40
C LEU A 65 -7.32 5.93 11.30
N LYS A 66 -6.65 7.08 11.26
CA LYS A 66 -6.67 8.01 10.14
C LYS A 66 -5.28 8.05 9.51
N ILE A 67 -5.12 7.33 8.43
CA ILE A 67 -3.81 7.10 7.81
C ILE A 67 -3.44 8.21 6.84
N LYS A 68 -2.20 8.70 6.95
CA LYS A 68 -1.55 9.56 5.98
C LYS A 68 -0.50 8.75 5.21
N PHE A 69 -0.66 8.63 3.90
CA PHE A 69 0.27 7.88 3.04
C PHE A 69 1.51 8.70 2.67
N ASP A 70 2.63 8.01 2.40
CA ASP A 70 3.88 8.64 1.91
C ASP A 70 3.83 8.93 0.42
N ALA A 71 3.12 8.11 -0.36
CA ALA A 71 2.97 8.26 -1.80
C ALA A 71 1.71 7.60 -2.31
N MET A 72 1.25 8.06 -3.46
CA MET A 72 0.18 7.45 -4.25
C MET A 72 0.69 7.02 -5.62
N ALA A 73 0.03 6.00 -6.20
CA ALA A 73 0.33 5.56 -7.55
C ALA A 73 -0.93 5.15 -8.30
N SER A 74 -0.99 5.48 -9.57
CA SER A 74 -2.07 5.04 -10.48
C SER A 74 -1.50 4.73 -11.85
N HIS A 75 -2.21 3.91 -12.59
CA HIS A 75 -1.88 3.59 -13.98
C HIS A 75 -2.85 4.25 -14.96
N ASP A 76 -2.53 4.19 -16.23
CA ASP A 76 -3.23 4.84 -17.34
C ASP A 76 -4.75 4.57 -17.40
N ILE A 77 -5.20 3.39 -17.00
CA ILE A 77 -6.64 3.07 -16.98
C ILE A 77 -7.39 3.80 -15.86
N THR A 78 -6.72 4.15 -14.77
CA THR A 78 -7.38 4.64 -13.55
C THR A 78 -7.14 6.12 -13.26
N PHE A 79 -5.95 6.66 -13.54
CA PHE A 79 -5.63 8.02 -13.12
C PHE A 79 -6.51 9.10 -13.77
N VAL A 80 -7.00 8.87 -15.00
CA VAL A 80 -7.86 9.83 -15.70
C VAL A 80 -9.12 10.09 -14.89
N GLY A 81 -9.87 9.04 -14.55
CA GLY A 81 -11.09 9.15 -13.76
C GLY A 81 -10.85 9.69 -12.35
N ILE A 82 -9.77 9.26 -11.69
CA ILE A 82 -9.38 9.74 -10.36
C ILE A 82 -9.14 11.25 -10.38
N ILE A 83 -8.30 11.73 -11.29
CA ILE A 83 -7.93 13.14 -11.36
C ILE A 83 -9.10 14.01 -11.82
N GLN A 84 -9.94 13.53 -12.76
CA GLN A 84 -11.14 14.24 -13.18
C GLN A 84 -12.12 14.41 -12.01
N THR A 85 -12.34 13.37 -11.21
CA THR A 85 -13.19 13.41 -10.01
C THR A 85 -12.63 14.38 -8.98
N ALA A 86 -11.36 14.29 -8.66
CA ALA A 86 -10.71 15.20 -7.72
C ALA A 86 -10.72 16.66 -8.21
N ARG A 87 -10.51 16.88 -9.51
CA ARG A 87 -10.60 18.21 -10.13
C ARG A 87 -12.00 18.82 -10.02
N ALA A 88 -13.04 18.02 -10.26
CA ALA A 88 -14.43 18.48 -10.09
C ALA A 88 -14.74 18.84 -8.64
N SER A 89 -13.99 18.28 -7.68
CA SER A 89 -14.11 18.52 -6.25
C SER A 89 -13.13 19.56 -5.70
N GLY A 90 -12.41 20.29 -6.56
CA GLY A 90 -11.55 21.41 -6.14
C GLY A 90 -10.07 21.11 -6.03
N LEU A 91 -9.55 20.04 -6.66
CA LEU A 91 -8.12 19.74 -6.65
C LEU A 91 -7.28 20.90 -7.24
N GLU A 92 -6.38 21.44 -6.45
CA GLU A 92 -5.43 22.47 -6.84
C GLU A 92 -4.01 21.93 -7.08
N LYS A 93 -3.58 21.00 -6.23
CA LYS A 93 -2.25 20.36 -6.26
C LYS A 93 -2.32 18.99 -5.62
N PHE A 94 -1.49 18.06 -6.05
CA PHE A 94 -1.38 16.77 -5.37
C PHE A 94 -0.77 16.96 -3.96
N PRO A 95 -1.44 16.47 -2.90
CA PRO A 95 -1.03 16.70 -1.52
C PRO A 95 0.21 15.92 -1.11
N ILE A 96 0.46 14.79 -1.79
CA ILE A 96 1.61 13.90 -1.57
C ILE A 96 2.18 13.49 -2.93
N PRO A 97 3.40 12.94 -3.01
CA PRO A 97 3.95 12.41 -4.25
C PRO A 97 2.96 11.45 -4.94
N TYR A 98 2.53 11.78 -6.14
CA TYR A 98 1.60 10.96 -6.91
C TYR A 98 2.24 10.55 -8.23
N VAL A 99 2.37 9.24 -8.43
CA VAL A 99 3.01 8.63 -9.59
C VAL A 99 1.96 8.18 -10.59
N LEU A 100 2.07 8.68 -11.81
CA LEU A 100 1.19 8.38 -12.94
C LEU A 100 1.95 7.52 -13.94
N THR A 101 1.67 6.22 -13.97
CA THR A 101 2.35 5.27 -14.88
C THR A 101 1.51 4.98 -16.11
N ASN A 102 2.15 4.69 -17.24
CA ASN A 102 1.50 4.57 -18.53
C ASN A 102 1.72 3.21 -19.21
N CYS A 103 1.90 2.16 -18.43
CA CYS A 103 2.20 0.82 -18.90
C CYS A 103 1.45 -0.25 -18.13
N HIS A 104 0.13 -0.16 -17.96
CA HIS A 104 -0.59 -1.22 -17.27
C HIS A 104 -1.06 -2.32 -18.24
N ASN A 105 -1.89 -1.97 -19.20
CA ASN A 105 -2.43 -2.90 -20.18
C ASN A 105 -1.70 -2.90 -21.51
N SER A 106 -0.95 -1.87 -21.79
CA SER A 106 -0.10 -1.79 -22.97
C SER A 106 1.28 -1.31 -22.58
N LEU A 107 2.29 -1.98 -23.07
CA LEU A 107 3.67 -1.52 -22.91
C LEU A 107 3.93 -0.23 -23.69
N CYS A 108 3.00 0.18 -24.52
CA CYS A 108 3.08 1.37 -25.35
C CYS A 108 1.67 1.82 -25.78
N ALA A 109 1.57 3.04 -26.28
CA ALA A 109 0.42 3.51 -27.03
C ALA A 109 0.27 2.68 -28.30
N VAL A 110 -0.28 1.48 -28.22
CA VAL A 110 -0.41 0.56 -29.34
C VAL A 110 -1.57 1.02 -30.20
N GLY A 111 -1.30 1.89 -31.15
CA GLY A 111 -2.20 2.16 -32.28
C GLY A 111 -3.61 2.60 -31.94
N GLY A 112 -3.87 3.04 -30.72
CA GLY A 112 -5.17 3.48 -30.27
C GLY A 112 -5.13 4.89 -29.71
N THR A 113 -5.97 5.77 -30.26
CA THR A 113 -6.10 7.16 -29.80
C THR A 113 -6.49 7.29 -28.34
N ILE A 114 -7.25 6.34 -27.80
CA ILE A 114 -7.68 6.34 -26.39
C ILE A 114 -6.49 6.25 -25.44
N ASN A 115 -5.60 5.28 -25.65
CA ASN A 115 -4.43 5.13 -24.78
C ASN A 115 -3.47 6.32 -24.90
N GLU A 116 -3.29 6.84 -26.09
CA GLU A 116 -2.46 8.02 -26.30
C GLU A 116 -3.04 9.26 -25.61
N ASP A 117 -4.34 9.44 -25.68
CA ASP A 117 -5.03 10.55 -25.01
C ASP A 117 -4.91 10.45 -23.49
N ASP A 118 -5.02 9.24 -22.91
CA ASP A 118 -4.78 9.00 -21.48
C ASP A 118 -3.34 9.35 -21.07
N HIS A 119 -2.34 8.96 -21.88
CA HIS A 119 -0.94 9.29 -21.64
C HIS A 119 -0.68 10.80 -21.72
N ARG A 120 -1.27 11.49 -22.70
CA ARG A 120 -1.18 12.97 -22.83
C ARG A 120 -1.88 13.67 -21.67
N PHE A 121 -3.05 13.16 -21.24
CA PHE A 121 -3.74 13.64 -20.05
C PHE A 121 -2.86 13.49 -18.81
N GLY A 122 -2.27 12.30 -18.57
CA GLY A 122 -1.38 12.02 -17.44
C GLY A 122 -0.19 12.98 -17.40
N LEU A 123 0.47 13.22 -18.54
CA LEU A 123 1.57 14.18 -18.62
C LEU A 123 1.12 15.60 -18.29
N SER A 124 -0.01 16.03 -18.82
CA SER A 124 -0.56 17.37 -18.56
C SER A 124 -0.97 17.54 -17.10
N ALA A 125 -1.58 16.52 -16.51
CA ALA A 125 -1.98 16.50 -15.11
C ALA A 125 -0.78 16.53 -14.17
N ALA A 126 0.26 15.72 -14.45
CA ALA A 126 1.50 15.74 -13.67
C ALA A 126 2.16 17.12 -13.66
N LYS A 127 2.22 17.78 -14.83
CA LYS A 127 2.73 19.16 -14.94
C LYS A 127 1.87 20.17 -14.17
N LYS A 128 0.56 20.04 -14.26
CA LYS A 128 -0.37 20.99 -13.65
C LYS A 128 -0.43 20.85 -12.13
N TYR A 129 -0.50 19.62 -11.62
CA TYR A 129 -0.75 19.34 -10.21
C TYR A 129 0.49 18.91 -9.42
N GLY A 130 1.66 18.82 -10.07
CA GLY A 130 2.93 18.49 -9.41
C GLY A 130 3.16 16.99 -9.23
N GLY A 131 2.66 16.15 -10.14
CA GLY A 131 2.84 14.68 -10.13
C GLY A 131 4.14 14.22 -10.79
N ILE A 132 4.40 12.93 -10.66
CA ILE A 132 5.52 12.23 -11.30
C ILE A 132 4.96 11.42 -12.48
N PHE A 133 5.30 11.82 -13.68
CA PHE A 133 4.90 11.12 -14.89
C PHE A 133 5.92 10.07 -15.28
N VAL A 134 5.48 8.81 -15.37
CA VAL A 134 6.30 7.69 -15.86
C VAL A 134 5.83 7.36 -17.27
N PRO A 135 6.63 7.65 -18.31
CA PRO A 135 6.21 7.47 -19.68
C PRO A 135 5.96 5.99 -20.03
N PRO A 136 5.18 5.72 -21.10
CA PRO A 136 5.05 4.37 -21.62
C PRO A 136 6.42 3.78 -21.97
N HIS A 137 6.54 2.46 -21.96
CA HIS A 137 7.74 1.68 -22.17
C HIS A 137 8.81 1.72 -21.06
N LEU A 138 8.66 2.55 -20.04
CA LEU A 138 9.67 2.62 -18.98
C LEU A 138 9.47 1.51 -17.95
N ALA A 139 8.33 1.47 -17.29
CA ALA A 139 8.01 0.47 -16.29
C ALA A 139 6.51 0.40 -16.01
N VAL A 140 6.01 -0.78 -15.65
CA VAL A 140 4.68 -0.93 -15.06
C VAL A 140 4.65 -0.35 -13.64
N ILE A 141 3.47 0.03 -13.18
CA ILE A 141 3.27 0.66 -11.87
C ILE A 141 3.98 -0.08 -10.74
N HIS A 142 3.83 -1.41 -10.66
CA HIS A 142 4.39 -2.20 -9.57
C HIS A 142 5.90 -2.25 -9.57
N GLN A 143 6.50 -2.32 -10.76
CA GLN A 143 7.95 -2.30 -10.90
C GLN A 143 8.52 -0.95 -10.48
N TYR A 144 7.94 0.13 -11.01
CA TYR A 144 8.40 1.49 -10.69
C TYR A 144 8.28 1.81 -9.20
N MET A 145 7.11 1.52 -8.61
CA MET A 145 6.88 1.81 -7.19
C MET A 145 7.77 0.98 -6.28
N ARG A 146 8.01 -0.29 -6.62
CA ARG A 146 8.90 -1.16 -5.85
C ARG A 146 10.35 -0.69 -5.89
N GLU A 147 10.82 -0.21 -7.02
CA GLU A 147 12.21 0.22 -7.19
C GLU A 147 12.49 1.63 -6.69
N LYS A 148 11.49 2.52 -6.72
CA LYS A 148 11.71 3.95 -6.47
C LYS A 148 11.07 4.46 -5.17
N PHE A 149 10.02 3.81 -4.68
CA PHE A 149 9.25 4.31 -3.54
C PHE A 149 9.17 3.32 -2.37
N ALA A 150 9.18 2.02 -2.62
CA ALA A 150 9.11 1.03 -1.56
C ALA A 150 10.34 1.10 -0.64
N GLY A 151 10.12 0.92 0.64
CA GLY A 151 11.17 0.94 1.66
C GLY A 151 10.60 0.63 3.04
N CYS A 152 11.48 0.31 3.96
CA CYS A 152 11.10 -0.05 5.32
C CYS A 152 10.29 1.07 5.98
N GLY A 153 9.14 0.70 6.53
CA GLY A 153 8.27 1.62 7.25
C GLY A 153 7.40 2.53 6.35
N LYS A 154 7.45 2.41 5.03
CA LYS A 154 6.64 3.23 4.11
C LYS A 154 5.22 2.72 3.96
N MET A 155 4.28 3.67 3.72
CA MET A 155 2.91 3.37 3.30
C MET A 155 2.61 3.95 1.92
N ILE A 156 2.13 3.11 1.01
CA ILE A 156 1.80 3.49 -0.37
C ILE A 156 0.35 3.11 -0.68
N LEU A 157 -0.39 4.06 -1.27
CA LEU A 157 -1.74 3.83 -1.76
C LEU A 157 -1.73 3.76 -3.29
N GLY A 158 -2.31 2.73 -3.87
CA GLY A 158 -2.39 2.57 -5.31
C GLY A 158 -3.79 2.29 -5.82
N SER A 159 -4.06 2.66 -7.07
CA SER A 159 -5.34 2.40 -7.73
C SER A 159 -5.45 0.99 -8.34
N ASP A 160 -4.45 0.16 -8.15
CA ASP A 160 -4.43 -1.21 -8.63
C ASP A 160 -4.53 -2.19 -7.46
N SER A 161 -5.38 -3.22 -7.59
CA SER A 161 -5.59 -4.24 -6.57
C SER A 161 -4.33 -5.05 -6.23
N HIS A 162 -3.34 -5.06 -7.11
CA HIS A 162 -2.04 -5.70 -6.89
C HIS A 162 -1.01 -4.78 -6.20
N THR A 163 -1.43 -3.61 -5.71
CA THR A 163 -0.57 -2.75 -4.90
C THR A 163 -0.27 -3.44 -3.56
N ARG A 164 0.78 -4.23 -3.53
CA ARG A 164 1.19 -5.10 -2.41
C ARG A 164 2.71 -5.18 -2.33
N TYR A 165 3.34 -4.08 -1.96
CA TYR A 165 4.81 -3.97 -1.95
C TYR A 165 5.40 -4.35 -0.58
N GLY A 166 4.82 -5.34 0.09
CA GLY A 166 5.23 -5.80 1.42
C GLY A 166 6.68 -6.32 1.50
N ALA A 167 7.27 -6.67 0.36
CA ALA A 167 8.71 -6.81 0.27
C ALA A 167 9.40 -5.49 0.64
N LEU A 168 10.54 -5.54 1.27
CA LEU A 168 11.30 -4.37 1.75
C LEU A 168 10.66 -3.63 2.95
N GLY A 169 9.68 -4.24 3.63
CA GLY A 169 9.05 -3.64 4.80
C GLY A 169 8.10 -2.47 4.49
N THR A 170 7.57 -2.40 3.28
CA THR A 170 6.55 -1.44 2.88
C THR A 170 5.15 -2.00 3.13
N MET A 171 4.25 -1.20 3.65
CA MET A 171 2.82 -1.49 3.66
C MET A 171 2.17 -0.77 2.47
N ALA A 172 1.70 -1.53 1.48
CA ALA A 172 1.05 -0.97 0.31
C ALA A 172 -0.37 -1.52 0.18
N ILE A 173 -1.31 -0.62 -0.12
CA ILE A 173 -2.74 -0.89 -0.16
C ILE A 173 -3.27 -0.49 -1.53
N GLY A 174 -3.99 -1.40 -2.19
CA GLY A 174 -4.70 -1.13 -3.44
C GLY A 174 -6.16 -0.84 -3.16
N GLU A 175 -6.66 0.30 -3.67
CA GLU A 175 -8.03 0.77 -3.48
C GLU A 175 -8.66 1.21 -4.80
N GLY A 176 -9.98 1.37 -4.78
CA GLY A 176 -10.72 1.88 -5.93
C GLY A 176 -10.47 3.36 -6.19
N GLY A 177 -10.73 3.78 -7.42
CA GLY A 177 -10.48 5.15 -7.86
C GLY A 177 -11.19 6.22 -7.03
N GLY A 178 -12.37 5.94 -6.50
CA GLY A 178 -13.11 6.86 -5.62
C GLY A 178 -12.37 7.13 -4.31
N GLU A 179 -11.76 6.14 -3.70
CA GLU A 179 -10.96 6.32 -2.48
C GLU A 179 -9.68 7.11 -2.76
N LEU A 180 -9.01 6.86 -3.89
CA LEU A 180 -7.85 7.66 -4.27
C LEU A 180 -8.23 9.13 -4.54
N ALA A 181 -9.37 9.39 -5.17
CA ALA A 181 -9.86 10.75 -5.39
C ALA A 181 -10.08 11.49 -4.06
N LYS A 182 -10.61 10.83 -3.04
CA LYS A 182 -10.76 11.40 -1.68
C LYS A 182 -9.40 11.71 -1.04
N GLN A 183 -8.40 10.89 -1.26
CA GLN A 183 -7.05 11.11 -0.71
C GLN A 183 -6.30 12.27 -1.40
N LEU A 184 -6.76 12.69 -2.57
CA LEU A 184 -6.23 13.86 -3.30
C LEU A 184 -6.83 15.20 -2.81
N LEU A 185 -7.87 15.15 -2.01
CA LEU A 185 -8.59 16.32 -1.47
C LEU A 185 -8.31 16.53 0.00
#